data_03b4ea0b9e2a06f18a21e22f004fd533
#
_entry.id   03b4ea0b9e2a06f18a21e22f004fd533
#
_cell.length_a   1.000
_cell.length_b   1.000
_cell.length_c   1.000
_cell.angle_alpha   90.00
_cell.angle_beta   90.00
_cell.angle_gamma   90.00
#
_symmetry.space_group_name_H-M   'P 1'
#
loop_
_entity.id
_entity.type
_entity.pdbx_description
1 polymer ?
#
loop_
_entity_poly.entity_id
_entity_poly.type
_entity_poly.pdbx_seq_one_letter_code
_entity_poly.pdbx_strand_id
1 'polypeptide(L)'
;MKRRTITAISLAFSLILTCITLLAGCAAPQTSDKTLYITGTYASLSHGVYDGDVTVADLKHQGDFALGNFNALDGEMVGLDGKYYQIGPGGKLNAANDSMRMPNTTATFFKPYEVIIIDKPMSYQELQQYISQQLPTQNIFYAIKLNGNFESIKARTLTKLDQPYPSTAYSTITQNEPTFDFNNVDVVMAMTYSPIQMKELVYPGYHAHFITVDGKSGGHVIDARITRGRAEVEFLPNLTVNLPQNSKYYQANFSESK
;
A
#
# COMPACT_ATOMS: atom_id res chain seq x y z
N MET A 1 -26.30 -19.89 -85.21
CA MET A 1 -25.27 -20.40 -84.33
C MET A 1 -24.74 -19.25 -83.45
N LYS A 2 -25.19 -19.12 -82.19
CA LYS A 2 -24.80 -18.04 -81.27
C LYS A 2 -23.94 -18.63 -80.20
N ARG A 3 -22.66 -18.25 -80.12
CA ARG A 3 -21.79 -18.52 -79.01
C ARG A 3 -22.00 -17.46 -77.94
N ARG A 4 -22.31 -17.89 -76.70
CA ARG A 4 -22.43 -17.02 -75.50
C ARG A 4 -21.09 -16.85 -74.87
N THR A 5 -20.68 -15.62 -74.69
CA THR A 5 -19.62 -15.14 -73.91
C THR A 5 -20.08 -15.14 -72.46
N ILE A 6 -19.43 -15.88 -71.54
CA ILE A 6 -19.59 -15.76 -70.06
C ILE A 6 -18.34 -15.06 -69.58
N THR A 7 -18.53 -13.84 -69.18
CA THR A 7 -17.51 -12.93 -68.71
C THR A 7 -17.26 -13.16 -67.23
N ALA A 8 -16.03 -13.15 -66.86
CA ALA A 8 -15.50 -13.25 -65.52
C ALA A 8 -15.95 -12.09 -64.59
N ILE A 9 -16.67 -12.42 -63.52
CA ILE A 9 -16.90 -11.60 -62.36
C ILE A 9 -16.74 -12.50 -61.12
N SER A 10 -15.53 -12.75 -60.69
CA SER A 10 -15.25 -13.46 -59.43
C SER A 10 -13.79 -13.33 -59.06
N LEU A 11 -13.29 -12.13 -58.83
CA LEU A 11 -11.94 -11.95 -58.24
C LEU A 11 -11.77 -10.59 -57.54
N ALA A 12 -12.79 -10.12 -56.86
CA ALA A 12 -12.68 -8.84 -56.11
C ALA A 12 -13.24 -8.90 -54.69
N PHE A 13 -13.46 -10.08 -54.10
CA PHE A 13 -14.04 -10.19 -52.74
C PHE A 13 -13.17 -10.93 -51.72
N SER A 14 -11.90 -11.21 -51.98
CA SER A 14 -11.01 -11.98 -51.08
C SER A 14 -9.84 -11.21 -50.50
N LEU A 15 -9.83 -9.88 -50.52
CA LEU A 15 -8.70 -9.10 -50.02
C LEU A 15 -9.02 -8.07 -48.93
N ILE A 16 -10.20 -8.14 -48.28
CA ILE A 16 -10.59 -7.21 -47.21
C ILE A 16 -10.79 -7.94 -45.85
N LEU A 17 -10.42 -9.19 -45.72
CA LEU A 17 -10.64 -9.95 -44.47
C LEU A 17 -9.32 -10.35 -43.76
N THR A 18 -8.20 -9.67 -43.94
CA THR A 18 -6.94 -10.06 -43.35
C THR A 18 -6.20 -8.93 -42.59
N CYS A 19 -6.88 -7.87 -42.17
CA CYS A 19 -6.26 -6.77 -41.40
C CYS A 19 -6.93 -6.47 -40.07
N ILE A 20 -7.65 -7.41 -39.43
CA ILE A 20 -8.24 -7.21 -38.11
C ILE A 20 -7.76 -8.32 -37.17
N THR A 21 -6.47 -8.56 -37.09
CA THR A 21 -5.91 -9.32 -35.97
C THR A 21 -4.48 -8.89 -35.81
N LEU A 22 -4.21 -7.95 -34.94
CA LEU A 22 -2.92 -7.76 -34.24
C LEU A 22 -2.93 -6.42 -33.48
N LEU A 23 -4.01 -6.17 -32.73
CA LEU A 23 -3.94 -5.33 -31.54
C LEU A 23 -4.16 -6.25 -30.35
N ALA A 24 -3.34 -7.30 -30.26
CA ALA A 24 -3.05 -7.92 -28.97
C ALA A 24 -2.23 -6.87 -28.21
N GLY A 25 -2.91 -5.97 -27.50
CA GLY A 25 -2.26 -5.10 -26.54
C GLY A 25 -1.39 -6.00 -25.66
N CYS A 26 -0.12 -5.70 -25.56
CA CYS A 26 0.73 -6.21 -24.49
C CYS A 26 0.05 -5.78 -23.18
N ALA A 27 -0.81 -6.63 -22.65
CA ALA A 27 -1.18 -6.56 -21.25
C ALA A 27 0.14 -6.71 -20.52
N ALA A 28 0.56 -5.66 -19.81
CA ALA A 28 1.66 -5.78 -18.87
C ALA A 28 1.39 -7.04 -18.01
N PRO A 29 2.41 -7.84 -17.70
CA PRO A 29 2.21 -9.02 -16.88
C PRO A 29 1.51 -8.55 -15.60
N GLN A 30 0.29 -9.02 -15.36
CA GLN A 30 -0.38 -8.82 -14.09
C GLN A 30 0.55 -9.45 -13.06
N THR A 31 1.08 -8.63 -12.15
CA THR A 31 1.81 -9.13 -10.99
C THR A 31 0.95 -10.21 -10.37
N SER A 32 1.55 -11.36 -10.07
CA SER A 32 0.81 -12.52 -9.59
C SER A 32 -0.10 -12.11 -8.44
N ASP A 33 -1.35 -12.53 -8.47
CA ASP A 33 -2.24 -12.48 -7.33
C ASP A 33 -1.45 -12.98 -6.09
N LYS A 34 -1.51 -12.26 -4.95
CA LYS A 34 -0.81 -12.56 -3.68
C LYS A 34 0.68 -12.15 -3.63
N THR A 35 1.03 -11.03 -4.22
CA THR A 35 2.38 -10.44 -4.12
C THR A 35 2.33 -9.17 -3.29
N LEU A 36 3.18 -9.08 -2.27
CA LEU A 36 3.50 -7.81 -1.61
C LEU A 36 4.56 -7.09 -2.44
N TYR A 37 4.22 -5.92 -2.97
CA TYR A 37 5.18 -5.00 -3.57
C TYR A 37 5.72 -4.06 -2.49
N ILE A 38 7.03 -3.83 -2.50
CA ILE A 38 7.69 -2.89 -1.61
C ILE A 38 8.52 -1.92 -2.46
N THR A 39 8.37 -0.62 -2.23
CA THR A 39 9.32 0.38 -2.71
C THR A 39 10.06 0.99 -1.53
N GLY A 40 11.41 1.07 -1.63
CA GLY A 40 12.27 1.36 -0.49
C GLY A 40 12.21 0.26 0.57
N THR A 41 13.12 0.30 1.53
CA THR A 41 13.15 -0.65 2.64
C THR A 41 13.02 0.08 3.98
N TYR A 42 12.58 -0.62 5.02
CA TYR A 42 12.58 -0.05 6.37
C TYR A 42 13.99 0.33 6.82
N ALA A 43 14.99 -0.47 6.45
CA ALA A 43 16.40 -0.14 6.66
C ALA A 43 16.79 1.17 5.97
N SER A 44 16.38 1.40 4.71
CA SER A 44 16.70 2.66 4.01
C SER A 44 16.09 3.88 4.71
N LEU A 45 14.84 3.76 5.15
CA LEU A 45 14.16 4.80 5.93
C LEU A 45 14.89 5.07 7.25
N SER A 46 15.28 4.03 7.97
CA SER A 46 16.05 4.13 9.23
C SER A 46 17.40 4.81 9.04
N HIS A 47 18.00 4.72 7.84
CA HIS A 47 19.27 5.36 7.47
C HIS A 47 19.10 6.75 6.82
N GLY A 48 17.90 7.34 6.90
CA GLY A 48 17.67 8.72 6.47
C GLY A 48 17.46 8.88 4.96
N VAL A 49 17.09 7.80 4.25
CA VAL A 49 16.67 7.86 2.85
C VAL A 49 15.18 8.22 2.83
N TYR A 50 14.89 9.51 2.86
CA TYR A 50 13.51 10.03 2.93
C TYR A 50 12.96 10.47 1.57
N ASP A 51 13.69 10.19 0.49
CA ASP A 51 13.23 10.38 -0.88
C ASP A 51 13.29 9.07 -1.66
N GLY A 52 12.20 8.75 -2.35
CA GLY A 52 12.08 7.63 -3.27
C GLY A 52 11.69 8.10 -4.66
N ASP A 53 11.71 7.17 -5.61
CA ASP A 53 11.53 7.46 -7.02
C ASP A 53 10.15 7.05 -7.55
N VAL A 54 9.48 6.11 -6.88
CA VAL A 54 8.16 5.59 -7.27
C VAL A 54 7.10 6.64 -6.99
N THR A 55 6.27 6.91 -8.00
CA THR A 55 5.14 7.84 -7.89
C THR A 55 3.85 7.11 -7.50
N VAL A 56 2.82 7.85 -7.08
CA VAL A 56 1.46 7.30 -6.87
C VAL A 56 0.92 6.68 -8.17
N ALA A 57 1.21 7.30 -9.33
CA ALA A 57 0.83 6.71 -10.62
C ALA A 57 1.46 5.34 -10.84
N ASP A 58 2.76 5.18 -10.55
CA ASP A 58 3.46 3.90 -10.65
C ASP A 58 2.89 2.88 -9.64
N LEU A 59 2.60 3.32 -8.40
CA LEU A 59 2.09 2.46 -7.36
C LEU A 59 0.70 1.89 -7.69
N LYS A 60 -0.14 2.63 -8.40
CA LYS A 60 -1.45 2.15 -8.88
C LYS A 60 -1.35 0.92 -9.80
N HIS A 61 -0.19 0.72 -10.43
CA HIS A 61 0.09 -0.49 -11.21
C HIS A 61 0.61 -1.66 -10.37
N GLN A 62 0.83 -1.45 -9.07
CA GLN A 62 1.36 -2.45 -8.13
C GLN A 62 0.33 -2.88 -7.07
N GLY A 63 -0.77 -2.13 -6.92
CA GLY A 63 -1.80 -2.47 -5.94
C GLY A 63 -2.96 -1.50 -5.92
N ASP A 64 -4.01 -1.88 -5.22
CA ASP A 64 -5.18 -1.08 -4.86
C ASP A 64 -5.32 -0.90 -3.34
N PHE A 65 -4.40 -1.51 -2.60
CA PHE A 65 -4.24 -1.46 -1.15
C PHE A 65 -2.78 -1.15 -0.81
N ALA A 66 -2.52 -0.13 0.02
CA ALA A 66 -1.16 0.30 0.30
C ALA A 66 -1.04 1.04 1.65
N LEU A 67 0.17 0.97 2.24
CA LEU A 67 0.60 1.75 3.40
C LEU A 67 2.01 2.26 3.18
N GLY A 68 2.29 3.47 3.64
CA GLY A 68 3.62 4.06 3.56
C GLY A 68 3.64 5.52 3.93
N ASN A 69 4.61 6.26 3.39
CA ASN A 69 4.73 7.70 3.58
C ASN A 69 5.21 8.38 2.29
N PHE A 70 5.09 9.71 2.25
CA PHE A 70 5.55 10.51 1.13
C PHE A 70 6.98 11.02 1.33
N ASN A 71 7.65 11.40 0.23
CA ASN A 71 8.99 11.97 0.25
C ASN A 71 9.09 13.12 1.25
N ALA A 72 10.27 13.28 1.84
CA ALA A 72 10.52 14.22 2.92
C ALA A 72 9.66 13.94 4.18
N LEU A 73 9.12 12.73 4.35
CA LEU A 73 8.16 12.38 5.40
C LEU A 73 6.92 13.29 5.41
N ASP A 74 6.46 13.76 4.25
CA ASP A 74 5.31 14.66 4.09
C ASP A 74 3.98 13.95 4.31
N GLY A 75 3.74 13.52 5.53
CA GLY A 75 2.53 12.79 5.94
C GLY A 75 2.59 11.28 5.69
N GLU A 76 1.62 10.58 6.26
CA GLU A 76 1.41 9.14 6.05
C GLU A 76 0.61 8.92 4.75
N MET A 77 0.80 7.76 4.13
CA MET A 77 0.07 7.34 2.94
C MET A 77 -0.80 6.13 3.24
N VAL A 78 -2.03 6.14 2.74
CA VAL A 78 -2.92 5.00 2.74
C VAL A 78 -3.58 4.84 1.37
N GLY A 79 -3.56 3.62 0.84
CA GLY A 79 -4.28 3.20 -0.36
C GLY A 79 -5.39 2.22 0.01
N LEU A 80 -6.63 2.52 -0.40
CA LEU A 80 -7.80 1.68 -0.16
C LEU A 80 -8.69 1.69 -1.40
N ASP A 81 -9.00 0.50 -1.92
CA ASP A 81 -9.86 0.32 -3.09
C ASP A 81 -9.40 1.16 -4.30
N GLY A 82 -8.07 1.23 -4.54
CA GLY A 82 -7.44 1.98 -5.62
C GLY A 82 -7.42 3.50 -5.46
N LYS A 83 -7.88 4.02 -4.33
CA LYS A 83 -7.80 5.44 -3.98
C LYS A 83 -6.67 5.65 -2.99
N TYR A 84 -5.82 6.61 -3.28
CA TYR A 84 -4.64 6.92 -2.47
C TYR A 84 -4.80 8.26 -1.78
N TYR A 85 -4.42 8.31 -0.52
CA TYR A 85 -4.58 9.48 0.33
C TYR A 85 -3.28 9.81 1.04
N GLN A 86 -3.04 11.12 1.20
CA GLN A 86 -2.06 11.68 2.13
C GLN A 86 -2.77 12.06 3.42
N ILE A 87 -2.23 11.62 4.54
CA ILE A 87 -2.69 12.01 5.87
C ILE A 87 -1.67 13.02 6.41
N GLY A 88 -2.02 14.28 6.35
CA GLY A 88 -1.19 15.39 6.79
C GLY A 88 -1.35 15.74 8.27
N PRO A 89 -0.75 16.86 8.71
CA PRO A 89 -0.77 17.30 10.10
C PRO A 89 -2.17 17.33 10.72
N GLY A 90 -2.28 16.83 11.96
CA GLY A 90 -3.55 16.72 12.68
C GLY A 90 -4.53 15.69 12.10
N GLY A 91 -4.03 14.77 11.26
CA GLY A 91 -4.84 13.72 10.67
C GLY A 91 -5.69 14.15 9.48
N LYS A 92 -5.45 15.33 8.89
CA LYS A 92 -6.21 15.82 7.74
C LYS A 92 -6.01 14.92 6.53
N LEU A 93 -7.11 14.40 5.97
CA LEU A 93 -7.09 13.56 4.78
C LEU A 93 -7.15 14.40 3.51
N ASN A 94 -6.22 14.15 2.57
CA ASN A 94 -6.20 14.74 1.25
C ASN A 94 -6.06 13.62 0.20
N ALA A 95 -6.67 13.79 -0.98
CA ALA A 95 -6.39 12.88 -2.09
C ALA A 95 -4.92 13.04 -2.52
N ALA A 96 -4.21 11.93 -2.69
CA ALA A 96 -2.83 11.96 -3.15
C ALA A 96 -2.80 12.26 -4.65
N ASN A 97 -1.87 13.14 -5.06
CA ASN A 97 -1.63 13.45 -6.46
C ASN A 97 -0.75 12.34 -7.09
N ASP A 98 -1.01 12.01 -8.34
CA ASP A 98 -0.29 10.97 -9.09
C ASP A 98 1.23 11.20 -9.20
N SER A 99 1.69 12.44 -9.12
CA SER A 99 3.12 12.79 -9.17
C SER A 99 3.83 12.72 -7.81
N MET A 100 3.11 12.56 -6.70
CA MET A 100 3.71 12.42 -5.37
C MET A 100 4.52 11.13 -5.30
N ARG A 101 5.69 11.20 -4.65
CA ARG A 101 6.65 10.09 -4.56
C ARG A 101 6.76 9.58 -3.14
N MET A 102 7.23 8.33 -3.01
CA MET A 102 7.29 7.62 -1.75
C MET A 102 8.68 7.03 -1.50
N PRO A 103 9.28 7.27 -0.31
CA PRO A 103 10.56 6.67 0.07
C PRO A 103 10.40 5.23 0.56
N ASN A 104 9.24 4.91 1.13
CA ASN A 104 8.92 3.57 1.63
C ASN A 104 7.42 3.33 1.59
N THR A 105 7.02 2.24 0.94
CA THR A 105 5.61 1.88 0.80
C THR A 105 5.47 0.40 0.52
N THR A 106 4.43 -0.22 1.08
CA THR A 106 3.96 -1.55 0.71
C THR A 106 2.65 -1.44 -0.06
N ALA A 107 2.46 -2.28 -1.10
CA ALA A 107 1.21 -2.35 -1.86
C ALA A 107 0.89 -3.77 -2.30
N THR A 108 -0.38 -4.06 -2.53
CA THR A 108 -0.88 -5.29 -3.15
C THR A 108 -2.21 -5.03 -3.86
N PHE A 109 -2.59 -5.87 -4.82
CA PHE A 109 -3.97 -5.96 -5.30
C PHE A 109 -4.75 -6.83 -4.33
N PHE A 110 -5.54 -6.20 -3.48
CA PHE A 110 -6.18 -6.84 -2.32
C PHE A 110 -7.33 -7.77 -2.72
N LYS A 111 -7.14 -9.06 -2.46
CA LYS A 111 -8.15 -10.10 -2.68
C LYS A 111 -8.30 -10.95 -1.42
N PRO A 112 -9.27 -10.66 -0.54
CA PRO A 112 -9.37 -11.32 0.74
C PRO A 112 -9.61 -12.82 0.57
N TYR A 113 -8.85 -13.61 1.31
CA TYR A 113 -9.00 -15.07 1.43
C TYR A 113 -9.92 -15.44 2.59
N GLU A 114 -9.87 -14.68 3.68
CA GLU A 114 -10.55 -14.97 4.94
C GLU A 114 -11.21 -13.71 5.51
N VAL A 115 -12.24 -13.94 6.33
CA VAL A 115 -12.97 -12.90 7.05
C VAL A 115 -13.00 -13.24 8.52
N ILE A 116 -12.50 -12.33 9.36
CA ILE A 116 -12.51 -12.44 10.81
C ILE A 116 -13.51 -11.43 11.36
N ILE A 117 -14.48 -11.92 12.14
CA ILE A 117 -15.47 -11.08 12.80
C ILE A 117 -15.00 -10.73 14.20
N ILE A 118 -14.99 -9.44 14.51
CA ILE A 118 -14.73 -8.89 15.84
C ILE A 118 -16.08 -8.48 16.43
N ASP A 119 -16.59 -9.29 17.34
CA ASP A 119 -17.95 -9.15 17.92
C ASP A 119 -17.95 -8.65 19.36
N LYS A 120 -16.78 -8.40 19.94
CA LYS A 120 -16.59 -7.89 21.32
C LYS A 120 -15.51 -6.83 21.40
N PRO A 121 -15.60 -5.91 22.36
CA PRO A 121 -14.57 -4.91 22.58
C PRO A 121 -13.22 -5.54 22.95
N MET A 122 -12.14 -4.99 22.38
CA MET A 122 -10.77 -5.39 22.70
C MET A 122 -9.79 -4.23 22.48
N SER A 123 -8.69 -4.23 23.22
CA SER A 123 -7.57 -3.32 23.01
C SER A 123 -6.85 -3.62 21.69
N TYR A 124 -5.98 -2.72 21.25
CA TYR A 124 -5.21 -2.91 20.00
C TYR A 124 -4.30 -4.15 20.08
N GLN A 125 -3.69 -4.39 21.23
CA GLN A 125 -2.88 -5.58 21.44
C GLN A 125 -3.72 -6.87 21.38
N GLU A 126 -4.89 -6.89 22.03
CA GLU A 126 -5.81 -8.04 21.98
C GLU A 126 -6.32 -8.28 20.56
N LEU A 127 -6.60 -7.21 19.80
CA LEU A 127 -7.01 -7.30 18.38
C LEU A 127 -5.92 -7.96 17.53
N GLN A 128 -4.67 -7.53 17.69
CA GLN A 128 -3.52 -8.12 16.99
C GLN A 128 -3.35 -9.60 17.35
N GLN A 129 -3.47 -9.95 18.62
CA GLN A 129 -3.40 -11.34 19.09
C GLN A 129 -4.58 -12.18 18.55
N TYR A 130 -5.79 -11.62 18.59
CA TYR A 130 -6.99 -12.29 18.08
C TYR A 130 -6.89 -12.58 16.59
N ILE A 131 -6.45 -11.60 15.77
CA ILE A 131 -6.17 -11.82 14.35
C ILE A 131 -5.08 -12.87 14.17
N SER A 132 -3.95 -12.76 14.88
CA SER A 132 -2.81 -13.70 14.78
C SER A 132 -3.20 -15.16 15.05
N GLN A 133 -4.15 -15.40 15.98
CA GLN A 133 -4.65 -16.73 16.30
C GLN A 133 -5.50 -17.38 15.18
N GLN A 134 -6.04 -16.56 14.28
CA GLN A 134 -6.82 -17.02 13.11
C GLN A 134 -5.91 -17.26 11.89
N LEU A 135 -4.68 -16.71 11.89
CA LEU A 135 -3.75 -16.87 10.78
C LEU A 135 -3.05 -18.24 10.83
N PRO A 136 -2.86 -18.93 9.70
CA PRO A 136 -2.24 -20.26 9.67
C PRO A 136 -0.76 -20.25 10.05
N THR A 137 -0.08 -19.12 9.91
CA THR A 137 1.35 -18.95 10.25
C THR A 137 1.67 -17.46 10.44
N GLN A 138 2.72 -17.17 11.19
CA GLN A 138 3.30 -15.83 11.30
C GLN A 138 4.58 -15.65 10.46
N ASN A 139 4.85 -16.56 9.54
CA ASN A 139 6.08 -16.57 8.73
C ASN A 139 5.91 -16.01 7.33
N ILE A 140 4.72 -15.49 6.98
CA ILE A 140 4.43 -14.82 5.71
C ILE A 140 3.81 -13.44 5.96
N PHE A 141 3.73 -12.63 4.90
CA PHE A 141 3.07 -11.33 4.95
C PHE A 141 1.55 -11.47 4.84
N TYR A 142 0.84 -10.54 5.44
CA TYR A 142 -0.61 -10.38 5.28
C TYR A 142 -0.97 -8.93 5.03
N ALA A 143 -1.95 -8.71 4.15
CA ALA A 143 -2.71 -7.47 4.06
C ALA A 143 -4.06 -7.67 4.75
N ILE A 144 -4.51 -6.68 5.52
CA ILE A 144 -5.72 -6.76 6.33
C ILE A 144 -6.50 -5.46 6.17
N LYS A 145 -7.72 -5.55 5.64
CA LYS A 145 -8.66 -4.44 5.57
C LYS A 145 -9.68 -4.59 6.69
N LEU A 146 -9.63 -3.70 7.67
CA LEU A 146 -10.50 -3.75 8.84
C LEU A 146 -11.52 -2.61 8.78
N ASN A 147 -12.78 -2.94 8.67
CA ASN A 147 -13.90 -2.02 8.85
C ASN A 147 -14.41 -2.17 10.27
N GLY A 148 -14.40 -1.11 11.06
CA GLY A 148 -14.77 -1.20 12.47
C GLY A 148 -15.17 0.09 13.12
N ASN A 149 -15.89 -0.07 14.23
CA ASN A 149 -16.19 1.00 15.18
C ASN A 149 -15.18 0.93 16.32
N PHE A 150 -14.57 2.06 16.60
CA PHE A 150 -13.57 2.18 17.65
C PHE A 150 -14.04 3.12 18.74
N GLU A 151 -13.97 2.65 19.98
CA GLU A 151 -14.16 3.49 21.17
C GLU A 151 -13.12 4.59 21.23
N SER A 152 -11.85 4.24 20.90
CA SER A 152 -10.75 5.20 20.82
C SER A 152 -9.69 4.74 19.80
N ILE A 153 -9.04 5.71 19.15
CA ILE A 153 -7.81 5.51 18.38
C ILE A 153 -6.86 6.63 18.75
N LYS A 154 -5.65 6.28 19.22
CA LYS A 154 -4.53 7.19 19.33
C LYS A 154 -3.69 7.08 18.07
N ALA A 155 -3.49 8.19 17.39
CA ALA A 155 -2.82 8.25 16.11
C ALA A 155 -1.74 9.32 16.07
N ARG A 156 -0.88 9.22 15.06
CA ARG A 156 0.06 10.28 14.65
C ARG A 156 0.06 10.39 13.13
N THR A 157 0.72 11.40 12.64
CA THR A 157 1.17 11.52 11.25
C THR A 157 2.61 12.03 11.25
N LEU A 158 3.24 11.98 10.09
CA LEU A 158 4.58 12.53 9.90
C LEU A 158 4.51 14.01 9.53
N THR A 159 5.47 14.78 10.03
CA THR A 159 5.67 16.19 9.67
C THR A 159 6.75 16.28 8.61
N LYS A 160 6.45 17.00 7.52
CA LYS A 160 7.39 17.22 6.43
C LYS A 160 8.71 17.75 6.93
N LEU A 161 9.81 17.13 6.49
CA LEU A 161 11.17 17.56 6.78
C LEU A 161 11.69 18.52 5.72
N ASP A 162 12.42 19.53 6.18
CA ASP A 162 13.19 20.41 5.30
C ASP A 162 14.57 19.82 5.00
N GLN A 163 15.09 20.08 3.80
CA GLN A 163 16.47 19.71 3.46
C GLN A 163 17.47 20.80 3.93
N PRO A 164 18.67 20.41 4.39
CA PRO A 164 19.17 19.02 4.48
C PRO A 164 18.47 18.25 5.60
N TYR A 165 18.10 17.01 5.32
CA TYR A 165 17.40 16.17 6.31
C TYR A 165 18.25 15.98 7.59
N PRO A 166 17.60 15.92 8.77
CA PRO A 166 18.29 15.73 10.03
C PRO A 166 19.00 14.37 10.06
N SER A 167 20.13 14.32 10.77
CA SER A 167 20.84 13.05 11.06
C SER A 167 20.17 12.22 12.14
N THR A 168 19.08 12.71 12.73
CA THR A 168 18.29 12.04 13.76
C THR A 168 17.72 10.73 13.22
N ALA A 169 17.79 9.65 14.03
CA ALA A 169 17.24 8.37 13.66
C ALA A 169 15.72 8.46 13.38
N TYR A 170 15.25 7.73 12.39
CA TYR A 170 13.82 7.70 12.00
C TYR A 170 12.90 7.39 13.18
N SER A 171 13.31 6.43 14.04
CA SER A 171 12.57 6.08 15.26
C SER A 171 12.40 7.27 16.21
N THR A 172 13.42 8.11 16.37
CA THR A 172 13.34 9.32 17.18
C THR A 172 12.45 10.38 16.56
N ILE A 173 12.51 10.56 15.23
CA ILE A 173 11.60 11.46 14.51
C ILE A 173 10.15 11.04 14.77
N THR A 174 9.82 9.78 14.54
CA THR A 174 8.45 9.29 14.69
C THR A 174 7.92 9.30 16.12
N GLN A 175 8.79 9.13 17.12
CA GLN A 175 8.41 9.23 18.54
C GLN A 175 8.08 10.66 18.98
N ASN A 176 8.66 11.65 18.32
CA ASN A 176 8.45 13.08 18.63
C ASN A 176 7.29 13.71 17.85
N GLU A 177 6.65 12.97 16.93
CA GLU A 177 5.49 13.47 16.20
C GLU A 177 4.30 13.71 17.14
N PRO A 178 3.56 14.82 16.93
CA PRO A 178 2.35 15.08 17.69
C PRO A 178 1.33 13.95 17.53
N THR A 179 0.79 13.50 18.66
CA THR A 179 -0.32 12.54 18.65
C THR A 179 -1.67 13.23 18.74
N PHE A 180 -2.70 12.59 18.21
CA PHE A 180 -4.08 13.04 18.29
C PHE A 180 -5.01 11.84 18.49
N ASP A 181 -6.16 12.10 19.11
CA ASP A 181 -7.09 11.05 19.53
C ASP A 181 -8.42 11.16 18.78
N PHE A 182 -8.98 10.01 18.44
CA PHE A 182 -10.34 9.86 17.94
C PHE A 182 -11.16 9.08 18.97
N ASN A 183 -12.41 9.47 19.18
CA ASN A 183 -13.33 8.80 20.09
C ASN A 183 -14.63 8.47 19.36
N ASN A 184 -15.15 7.26 19.59
CA ASN A 184 -16.40 6.76 19.00
C ASN A 184 -16.46 6.95 17.48
N VAL A 185 -15.45 6.41 16.78
CA VAL A 185 -15.25 6.64 15.34
C VAL A 185 -15.37 5.35 14.53
N ASP A 186 -16.06 5.46 13.38
CA ASP A 186 -16.07 4.41 12.37
C ASP A 186 -14.93 4.64 11.37
N VAL A 187 -14.13 3.60 11.13
CA VAL A 187 -12.97 3.71 10.24
C VAL A 187 -12.86 2.53 9.28
N VAL A 188 -12.16 2.78 8.18
CA VAL A 188 -11.55 1.75 7.34
C VAL A 188 -10.05 1.80 7.59
N MET A 189 -9.51 0.70 8.10
CA MET A 189 -8.10 0.57 8.44
C MET A 189 -7.41 -0.36 7.46
N ALA A 190 -6.32 0.12 6.86
CA ALA A 190 -5.39 -0.70 6.13
C ALA A 190 -4.28 -1.14 7.08
N MET A 191 -4.06 -2.44 7.19
CA MET A 191 -3.02 -3.02 8.02
C MET A 191 -2.16 -3.98 7.20
N THR A 192 -0.88 -4.06 7.52
CA THR A 192 0.00 -5.14 7.09
C THR A 192 0.55 -5.87 8.31
N TYR A 193 0.74 -7.18 8.18
CA TYR A 193 1.55 -7.95 9.10
C TYR A 193 2.81 -8.41 8.38
N SER A 194 3.98 -8.17 9.00
CA SER A 194 5.28 -8.54 8.47
C SER A 194 6.02 -9.47 9.41
N PRO A 195 6.53 -10.62 8.93
CA PRO A 195 7.31 -11.54 9.75
C PRO A 195 8.58 -10.89 10.28
N ILE A 196 8.98 -11.24 11.50
CA ILE A 196 10.16 -10.65 12.17
C ILE A 196 11.47 -10.85 11.38
N GLN A 197 11.60 -11.94 10.64
CA GLN A 197 12.78 -12.21 9.79
C GLN A 197 12.90 -11.25 8.60
N MET A 198 11.85 -10.47 8.29
CA MET A 198 11.81 -9.46 7.22
C MET A 198 11.96 -8.02 7.73
N LYS A 199 12.39 -7.83 8.97
CA LYS A 199 12.43 -6.53 9.67
C LYS A 199 13.24 -5.43 8.97
N GLU A 200 14.23 -5.78 8.16
CA GLU A 200 15.02 -4.80 7.41
C GLU A 200 14.30 -4.33 6.13
N LEU A 201 13.38 -5.14 5.62
CA LEU A 201 12.60 -4.81 4.42
C LEU A 201 11.35 -4.00 4.76
N VAL A 202 10.60 -4.45 5.78
CA VAL A 202 9.32 -3.86 6.20
C VAL A 202 9.29 -3.76 7.72
N TYR A 203 8.57 -2.76 8.24
CA TYR A 203 8.31 -2.66 9.68
C TYR A 203 7.73 -3.99 10.20
N PRO A 204 8.35 -4.62 11.21
CA PRO A 204 7.95 -5.95 11.67
C PRO A 204 6.68 -5.90 12.52
N GLY A 205 5.89 -6.99 12.46
CA GLY A 205 4.62 -7.09 13.16
C GLY A 205 3.49 -6.35 12.44
N TYR A 206 2.53 -5.86 13.20
CA TYR A 206 1.38 -5.12 12.66
C TYR A 206 1.72 -3.65 12.45
N HIS A 207 1.42 -3.16 11.25
CA HIS A 207 1.51 -1.76 10.86
C HIS A 207 0.16 -1.32 10.30
N ALA A 208 -0.39 -0.22 10.77
CA ALA A 208 -1.74 0.19 10.40
C ALA A 208 -1.88 1.69 10.16
N HIS A 209 -2.53 2.03 9.05
CA HIS A 209 -3.08 3.37 8.79
C HIS A 209 -4.60 3.25 8.63
N PHE A 210 -5.32 4.31 8.97
CA PHE A 210 -6.77 4.32 8.82
C PHE A 210 -7.26 5.63 8.21
N ILE A 211 -8.48 5.56 7.68
CA ILE A 211 -9.28 6.73 7.33
C ILE A 211 -10.64 6.63 8.04
N THR A 212 -11.18 7.77 8.45
CA THR A 212 -12.54 7.85 9.00
C THR A 212 -13.57 7.65 7.88
N VAL A 213 -14.69 7.02 8.19
CA VAL A 213 -15.75 6.73 7.19
C VAL A 213 -16.32 8.00 6.56
N ASP A 214 -16.29 9.14 7.26
CA ASP A 214 -16.69 10.44 6.71
C ASP A 214 -15.66 11.03 5.72
N GLY A 215 -14.50 10.39 5.55
CA GLY A 215 -13.47 10.78 4.60
C GLY A 215 -12.72 12.05 4.93
N LYS A 216 -12.74 12.50 6.19
CA LYS A 216 -12.11 13.78 6.57
C LYS A 216 -10.75 13.61 7.24
N SER A 217 -10.55 12.51 7.93
CA SER A 217 -9.39 12.31 8.78
C SER A 217 -8.82 10.89 8.67
N GLY A 218 -7.59 10.72 9.16
CA GLY A 218 -6.91 9.44 9.23
C GLY A 218 -5.66 9.54 10.07
N GLY A 219 -4.84 8.49 10.12
CA GLY A 219 -3.58 8.48 10.86
C GLY A 219 -2.87 7.14 10.83
N HIS A 220 -1.62 7.15 11.30
CA HIS A 220 -0.88 5.97 11.71
C HIS A 220 -1.34 5.58 13.10
N VAL A 221 -1.75 4.33 13.27
CA VAL A 221 -2.28 3.83 14.54
C VAL A 221 -1.13 3.59 15.52
N ILE A 222 -1.20 4.24 16.69
CA ILE A 222 -0.30 3.98 17.82
C ILE A 222 -0.95 3.02 18.80
N ASP A 223 -2.21 3.28 19.15
CA ASP A 223 -3.03 2.46 20.02
C ASP A 223 -4.51 2.61 19.65
N ALA A 224 -5.32 1.63 20.01
CA ALA A 224 -6.73 1.66 19.73
C ALA A 224 -7.53 0.75 20.67
N ARG A 225 -8.84 1.03 20.78
CA ARG A 225 -9.81 0.14 21.38
C ARG A 225 -10.96 -0.06 20.41
N ILE A 226 -11.04 -1.23 19.82
CA ILE A 226 -12.15 -1.59 18.93
C ILE A 226 -13.36 -2.04 19.72
N THR A 227 -14.54 -1.65 19.28
CA THR A 227 -15.82 -2.13 19.84
C THR A 227 -16.32 -3.35 19.09
N ARG A 228 -16.29 -3.28 17.76
CA ARG A 228 -16.68 -4.34 16.83
C ARG A 228 -16.10 -4.05 15.43
N GLY A 229 -15.97 -5.07 14.62
CA GLY A 229 -15.48 -4.89 13.25
C GLY A 229 -15.49 -6.16 12.43
N ARG A 230 -15.04 -5.99 11.20
CA ARG A 230 -14.84 -7.06 10.22
C ARG A 230 -13.50 -6.86 9.55
N ALA A 231 -12.60 -7.80 9.76
CA ALA A 231 -11.30 -7.84 9.11
C ALA A 231 -11.34 -8.82 7.92
N GLU A 232 -10.96 -8.34 6.76
CA GLU A 232 -10.70 -9.12 5.56
C GLU A 232 -9.19 -9.33 5.46
N VAL A 233 -8.76 -10.57 5.27
CA VAL A 233 -7.34 -10.94 5.31
C VAL A 233 -6.91 -11.56 4.00
N GLU A 234 -5.79 -11.13 3.46
CA GLU A 234 -5.11 -11.72 2.31
C GLU A 234 -3.73 -12.24 2.69
N PHE A 235 -3.36 -13.42 2.16
CA PHE A 235 -2.03 -14.04 2.30
C PHE A 235 -1.12 -13.60 1.16
N LEU A 236 0.08 -13.14 1.48
CA LEU A 236 1.05 -12.61 0.54
C LEU A 236 2.37 -13.38 0.59
N PRO A 237 2.42 -14.60 0.00
CA PRO A 237 3.62 -15.43 0.03
C PRO A 237 4.71 -14.95 -0.95
N ASN A 238 4.37 -14.07 -1.89
CA ASN A 238 5.30 -13.55 -2.87
C ASN A 238 5.72 -12.12 -2.52
N LEU A 239 6.95 -11.76 -2.86
CA LEU A 239 7.53 -10.46 -2.58
C LEU A 239 8.23 -9.90 -3.81
N THR A 240 7.94 -8.63 -4.13
CA THR A 240 8.70 -7.84 -5.10
C THR A 240 9.24 -6.61 -4.39
N VAL A 241 10.55 -6.36 -4.50
CA VAL A 241 11.20 -5.21 -3.88
C VAL A 241 11.78 -4.31 -4.96
N ASN A 242 11.38 -3.04 -4.96
CA ASN A 242 11.96 -1.99 -5.76
C ASN A 242 12.86 -1.11 -4.87
N LEU A 243 14.16 -1.15 -5.11
CA LEU A 243 15.12 -0.35 -4.35
C LEU A 243 15.22 1.06 -4.94
N PRO A 244 15.34 2.10 -4.08
CA PRO A 244 15.47 3.48 -4.54
C PRO A 244 16.70 3.66 -5.46
N GLN A 245 16.53 4.44 -6.54
CA GLN A 245 17.58 4.69 -7.51
C GLN A 245 18.10 6.12 -7.41
N ASN A 246 18.52 6.51 -6.20
CA ASN A 246 19.01 7.86 -5.95
C ASN A 246 20.34 7.86 -5.19
N SER A 247 21.05 8.98 -5.24
CA SER A 247 22.38 9.12 -4.66
C SER A 247 22.40 8.92 -3.14
N LYS A 248 21.33 9.29 -2.43
CA LYS A 248 21.24 9.13 -0.98
C LYS A 248 21.21 7.64 -0.61
N TYR A 249 20.44 6.85 -1.34
CA TYR A 249 20.38 5.40 -1.14
C TYR A 249 21.72 4.74 -1.47
N TYR A 250 22.35 5.11 -2.59
CA TYR A 250 23.64 4.51 -3.00
C TYR A 250 24.80 4.84 -2.06
N GLN A 251 24.71 5.95 -1.33
CA GLN A 251 25.74 6.40 -0.37
C GLN A 251 25.42 5.97 1.07
N ALA A 252 24.26 5.39 1.33
CA ALA A 252 23.86 4.98 2.67
C ALA A 252 24.74 3.82 3.17
N ASN A 253 25.21 3.92 4.41
CA ASN A 253 25.95 2.83 5.06
C ASN A 253 24.99 1.96 5.86
N PHE A 254 24.59 0.82 5.30
CA PHE A 254 23.68 -0.14 5.92
C PHE A 254 24.38 -1.13 6.87
N SER A 255 25.71 -1.07 7.01
CA SER A 255 26.44 -1.95 7.94
C SER A 255 26.36 -1.49 9.39
N GLU A 256 25.96 -0.27 9.65
CA GLU A 256 25.75 0.29 10.98
C GLU A 256 24.28 0.14 11.38
N SER A 257 23.99 -0.44 12.56
CA SER A 257 22.63 -0.43 13.12
C SER A 257 22.27 0.97 13.60
N LYS A 258 21.11 1.49 13.21
CA LYS A 258 20.56 2.77 13.66
C LYS A 258 19.27 2.60 14.45
#